data_b57dd7bda6f5a6e345152895087f6b5c
#
_entry.id   b57dd7bda6f5a6e345152895087f6b5c
#
_cell.length_a   1.000
_cell.length_b   1.000
_cell.length_c   1.000
_cell.angle_alpha   90.00
_cell.angle_beta   90.00
_cell.angle_gamma   90.00
#
_symmetry.space_group_name_H-M   'P 1'
#
loop_
_entity.id
_entity.type
_entity.pdbx_description
1 polymer ?
#
loop_
_entity_poly.entity_id
_entity_poly.type
_entity_poly.pdbx_seq_one_letter_code
_entity_poly.pdbx_strand_id
1 'polypeptide(L)'
;MSQVLEHLESAETDFLFFSQTICPYCTRAERTLDAHGLTYTEVNLDHHEGLREDVVTETRHRTVPVVFDLRGDEPVFVGGSDNLLEYL
;
A
#
# COMPACT_ATOMS: atom_id res chain seq x y z
N MET A 1 -3.69 -19.14 -0.91
CA MET A 1 -4.31 -17.82 -0.73
C MET A 1 -3.24 -16.75 -0.67
N SER A 2 -3.53 -15.60 -1.21
CA SER A 2 -2.56 -14.50 -1.25
C SER A 2 -2.41 -13.85 0.12
N GLN A 3 -1.17 -13.61 0.54
CA GLN A 3 -0.90 -12.83 1.75
C GLN A 3 -1.41 -11.39 1.59
N VAL A 4 -1.46 -10.89 0.36
CA VAL A 4 -1.96 -9.55 0.07
C VAL A 4 -3.40 -9.39 0.54
N LEU A 5 -4.28 -10.33 0.18
CA LEU A 5 -5.69 -10.29 0.59
C LEU A 5 -5.84 -10.29 2.11
N GLU A 6 -5.04 -11.08 2.81
CA GLU A 6 -5.09 -11.13 4.27
C GLU A 6 -4.81 -9.76 4.88
N HIS A 7 -3.79 -9.06 4.39
CA HIS A 7 -3.46 -7.72 4.87
C HIS A 7 -4.56 -6.71 4.54
N LEU A 8 -5.10 -6.78 3.32
CA LEU A 8 -6.16 -5.85 2.90
C LEU A 8 -7.44 -6.04 3.71
N GLU A 9 -7.79 -7.29 4.00
CA GLU A 9 -9.00 -7.62 4.76
C GLU A 9 -8.88 -7.26 6.25
N SER A 10 -7.68 -7.36 6.82
CA SER A 10 -7.48 -7.09 8.23
C SER A 10 -7.25 -5.62 8.55
N ALA A 11 -6.93 -4.80 7.57
CA ALA A 11 -6.67 -3.38 7.77
C ALA A 11 -7.98 -2.63 8.06
N GLU A 12 -7.95 -1.77 9.08
CA GLU A 12 -9.12 -0.99 9.50
C GLU A 12 -8.93 0.51 9.24
N THR A 13 -8.09 0.85 8.27
CA THR A 13 -7.73 2.22 7.91
C THR A 13 -8.26 2.57 6.52
N ASP A 14 -8.17 3.86 6.16
CA ASP A 14 -8.64 4.34 4.87
C ASP A 14 -7.80 3.81 3.71
N PHE A 15 -6.50 3.66 3.95
CA PHE A 15 -5.54 3.18 2.94
C PHE A 15 -4.63 2.13 3.56
N LEU A 16 -4.02 1.32 2.69
CA LEU A 16 -2.92 0.44 3.06
C LEU A 16 -1.85 0.56 1.99
N PHE A 17 -0.58 0.61 2.38
CA PHE A 17 0.49 0.50 1.40
C PHE A 17 1.58 -0.44 1.86
N PHE A 18 2.14 -1.14 0.89
CA PHE A 18 3.30 -2.01 1.11
C PHE A 18 4.56 -1.19 0.90
N SER A 19 5.51 -1.34 1.81
CA SER A 19 6.75 -0.56 1.84
C SER A 19 7.96 -1.45 1.98
N GLN A 20 9.12 -0.82 2.13
CA GLN A 20 10.36 -1.51 2.52
C GLN A 20 11.11 -0.60 3.48
N THR A 21 12.13 -1.15 4.15
CA THR A 21 12.83 -0.46 5.25
C THR A 21 13.41 0.90 4.83
N ILE A 22 14.06 0.96 3.67
CA ILE A 22 14.59 2.23 3.15
C ILE A 22 13.78 2.58 1.90
N CYS A 23 12.85 3.54 2.03
CA CYS A 23 11.94 3.88 0.94
C CYS A 23 11.50 5.34 1.03
N PRO A 24 12.23 6.26 0.38
CA PRO A 24 11.85 7.68 0.37
C PRO A 24 10.47 7.93 -0.21
N TYR A 25 10.09 7.19 -1.26
CA TYR A 25 8.76 7.32 -1.87
C TYR A 25 7.65 6.82 -0.97
N CYS A 26 7.94 5.88 -0.08
CA CYS A 26 6.98 5.42 0.92
C CYS A 26 6.72 6.52 1.96
N THR A 27 7.76 7.25 2.37
CA THR A 27 7.64 8.41 3.24
C THR A 27 6.79 9.49 2.58
N ARG A 28 6.97 9.70 1.27
CA ARG A 28 6.18 10.66 0.49
C ARG A 28 4.71 10.27 0.49
N ALA A 29 4.40 8.99 0.30
CA ALA A 29 3.02 8.49 0.34
C ALA A 29 2.40 8.72 1.72
N GLU A 30 3.14 8.42 2.78
CA GLU A 30 2.71 8.64 4.16
C GLU A 30 2.36 10.11 4.39
N ARG A 31 3.23 11.01 4.00
CA ARG A 31 3.01 12.46 4.16
C ARG A 31 1.80 12.93 3.35
N THR A 32 1.61 12.38 2.16
CA THR A 32 0.47 12.72 1.31
C THR A 32 -0.84 12.34 2.00
N LEU A 33 -0.90 11.14 2.55
CA LEU A 33 -2.10 10.67 3.27
C LEU A 33 -2.34 11.49 4.53
N ASP A 34 -1.29 11.79 5.29
CA ASP A 34 -1.39 12.64 6.48
C ASP A 34 -1.93 14.03 6.14
N ALA A 35 -1.44 14.62 5.07
CA ALA A 35 -1.88 15.95 4.62
C ALA A 35 -3.36 15.98 4.24
N HIS A 36 -3.92 14.85 3.82
CA HIS A 36 -5.33 14.73 3.47
C HIS A 36 -6.19 14.23 4.64
N GLY A 37 -5.60 14.06 5.82
CA GLY A 37 -6.33 13.59 6.99
C GLY A 37 -6.80 12.15 6.90
N LEU A 38 -6.11 11.33 6.09
CA LEU A 38 -6.47 9.94 5.85
C LEU A 38 -5.62 9.01 6.70
N THR A 39 -6.25 7.96 7.23
CA THR A 39 -5.54 6.94 7.99
C THR A 39 -4.97 5.89 7.04
N TYR A 40 -3.90 5.22 7.47
CA TYR A 40 -3.27 4.20 6.65
C TYR A 40 -2.62 3.12 7.52
N THR A 41 -2.45 1.94 6.90
CA THR A 41 -1.69 0.83 7.46
C THR A 41 -0.47 0.62 6.56
N GLU A 42 0.71 0.61 7.14
CA GLU A 42 1.94 0.33 6.42
C GLU A 42 2.37 -1.10 6.68
N VAL A 43 2.61 -1.86 5.62
CA VAL A 43 3.10 -3.23 5.71
C VAL A 43 4.49 -3.28 5.07
N ASN A 44 5.52 -3.46 5.87
CA ASN A 44 6.89 -3.50 5.39
C ASN A 44 7.19 -4.89 4.82
N LEU A 45 7.47 -4.95 3.51
CA LEU A 45 7.73 -6.22 2.82
C LEU A 45 8.95 -6.95 3.35
N ASP A 46 9.91 -6.22 3.91
CA ASP A 46 11.13 -6.83 4.46
C ASP A 46 10.85 -7.69 5.71
N HIS A 47 9.70 -7.49 6.34
CA HIS A 47 9.31 -8.21 7.56
C HIS A 47 8.43 -9.44 7.29
N HIS A 48 8.12 -9.73 6.02
CA HIS A 48 7.22 -10.83 5.65
C HIS A 48 7.82 -11.63 4.51
N GLU A 49 8.15 -12.89 4.77
CA GLU A 49 8.71 -13.77 3.75
C GLU A 49 7.67 -14.08 2.67
N GLY A 50 8.06 -13.94 1.41
CA GLY A 50 7.22 -14.25 0.26
C GLY A 50 6.19 -13.19 -0.09
N LEU A 51 6.02 -12.16 0.74
CA LEU A 51 4.99 -11.15 0.52
C LEU A 51 5.29 -10.28 -0.71
N ARG A 52 6.55 -9.95 -0.94
CA ARG A 52 6.94 -9.14 -2.11
C ARG A 52 6.51 -9.82 -3.42
N GLU A 53 6.76 -11.11 -3.53
CA GLU A 53 6.38 -11.88 -4.71
C GLU A 53 4.86 -11.91 -4.89
N ASP A 54 4.12 -12.04 -3.79
CA ASP A 54 2.66 -12.02 -3.83
C ASP A 54 2.14 -10.67 -4.31
N VAL A 55 2.73 -9.57 -3.81
CA VAL A 55 2.34 -8.22 -4.22
C VAL A 55 2.57 -8.01 -5.71
N VAL A 56 3.74 -8.41 -6.22
CA VAL A 56 4.05 -8.30 -7.65
C VAL A 56 3.08 -9.12 -8.49
N THR A 57 2.76 -10.32 -8.04
CA THR A 57 1.82 -11.20 -8.74
C THR A 57 0.43 -10.59 -8.81
N GLU A 58 -0.05 -10.03 -7.70
CA GLU A 58 -1.40 -9.47 -7.61
C GLU A 58 -1.54 -8.13 -8.36
N THR A 59 -0.52 -7.29 -8.31
CA THR A 59 -0.62 -5.91 -8.82
C THR A 59 0.17 -5.66 -10.09
N ARG A 60 1.13 -6.50 -10.39
CA ARG A 60 2.11 -6.31 -11.45
C ARG A 60 2.99 -5.08 -11.25
N HIS A 61 2.98 -4.53 -10.05
CA HIS A 61 3.74 -3.35 -9.68
C HIS A 61 4.97 -3.80 -8.87
N ARG A 62 6.16 -3.47 -9.35
CA ARG A 62 7.43 -4.00 -8.81
C ARG A 62 8.15 -3.07 -7.86
N THR A 63 7.74 -1.83 -7.79
CA THR A 63 8.37 -0.82 -6.92
C THR A 63 7.48 -0.49 -5.74
N VAL A 64 8.07 0.05 -4.67
CA VAL A 64 7.34 0.50 -3.49
C VAL A 64 7.27 2.01 -3.46
N PRO A 65 6.23 2.61 -2.88
CA PRO A 65 5.11 1.95 -2.21
C PRO A 65 4.11 1.32 -3.20
N VAL A 66 3.33 0.35 -2.72
CA VAL A 66 2.21 -0.20 -3.47
C VAL A 66 0.96 0.14 -2.66
N VAL A 67 0.15 1.05 -3.16
CA VAL A 67 -0.92 1.70 -2.41
C VAL A 67 -2.30 1.17 -2.80
N PHE A 68 -3.13 0.89 -1.79
CA PHE A 68 -4.52 0.49 -1.95
C PHE A 68 -5.43 1.44 -1.20
N ASP A 69 -6.55 1.81 -1.84
CA ASP A 69 -7.64 2.58 -1.22
C ASP A 69 -8.65 1.60 -0.65
N LEU A 70 -8.90 1.67 0.65
CA LEU A 70 -9.80 0.76 1.34
C LEU A 70 -11.12 1.42 1.75
N ARG A 71 -11.38 2.64 1.31
CA ARG A 71 -12.57 3.40 1.74
C ARG A 71 -13.89 2.89 1.16
N GLY A 72 -13.84 2.18 0.03
CA GLY A 72 -15.03 1.63 -0.61
C GLY A 72 -15.33 0.20 -0.15
N ASP A 73 -16.25 -0.46 -0.82
CA ASP A 73 -16.65 -1.82 -0.49
C ASP A 73 -15.55 -2.85 -0.79
N GLU A 74 -14.70 -2.55 -1.77
CA GLU A 74 -13.60 -3.42 -2.15
C GLU A 74 -12.30 -2.62 -2.26
N PRO A 75 -11.14 -3.24 -2.00
CA PRO A 75 -9.85 -2.57 -2.17
C PRO A 75 -9.64 -2.13 -3.61
N VAL A 76 -9.15 -0.92 -3.80
CA VAL A 76 -8.81 -0.37 -5.11
C VAL A 76 -7.30 -0.17 -5.18
N PHE A 77 -6.66 -0.77 -6.17
CA PHE A 77 -5.23 -0.59 -6.39
C PHE A 77 -4.97 0.80 -6.96
N VAL A 78 -4.22 1.61 -6.24
CA VAL A 78 -3.87 2.98 -6.65
C VAL A 78 -2.56 3.02 -7.42
N GLY A 79 -1.54 2.31 -6.96
CA GLY A 79 -0.22 2.31 -7.57
C GLY A 79 0.85 2.81 -6.63
N GLY A 80 1.82 3.57 -7.15
CA GLY A 80 2.92 4.14 -6.39
C GLY A 80 2.60 5.53 -5.84
N SER A 81 3.62 6.23 -5.31
CA SER A 81 3.43 7.54 -4.70
C SER A 81 2.96 8.61 -5.70
N ASP A 82 3.45 8.56 -6.93
CA ASP A 82 3.01 9.50 -7.98
C ASP A 82 1.54 9.27 -8.31
N ASN A 83 1.14 8.02 -8.41
CA ASN A 83 -0.25 7.66 -8.67
C ASN A 83 -1.16 8.14 -7.53
N LEU A 84 -0.69 8.02 -6.30
CA LEU A 84 -1.43 8.48 -5.13
C LEU A 84 -1.66 9.99 -5.15
N LEU A 85 -0.65 10.77 -5.52
CA LEU A 85 -0.77 12.21 -5.65
C LEU A 85 -1.84 12.60 -6.67
N GLU A 86 -1.88 11.92 -7.80
CA GLU A 86 -2.90 12.15 -8.84
C GLU A 86 -4.28 11.68 -8.40
N TYR A 87 -4.33 10.60 -7.63
CA TYR A 87 -5.58 9.99 -7.16
C TYR A 87 -6.32 10.87 -6.16
N LEU A 88 -5.57 11.57 -5.31
CA LEU A 88 -6.11 12.47 -4.31
C LEU A 88 -6.14 13.90 -4.85
#